data_f794c060ecf12f5491fdff4126782955
#
_entry.id   f794c060ecf12f5491fdff4126782955
#
_cell.length_a   1.000
_cell.length_b   1.000
_cell.length_c   1.000
_cell.angle_alpha   90.00
_cell.angle_beta   90.00
_cell.angle_gamma   90.00
#
_symmetry.space_group_name_H-M   'P 1'
#
loop_
_entity.id
_entity.type
_entity.pdbx_description
1 polymer ?
#
loop_
_entity_poly.entity_id
_entity_poly.type
_entity_poly.pdbx_seq_one_letter_code
_entity_poly.pdbx_strand_id
1 'polypeptide(L)'
;MNYVATTCTQPVQVQELIKPYGGNLVNLTVNGEQHRELLEYANRLPSLQLSMRSLCDLELLSVGAFSPLDRFMSRADYQTVLEDMRLKDGTLFPVPITLPVTNRRSVQEGTDIALRSPKNELLAIMTVEEVFEWNAAQEARLVLGTTDVRHPLVAEMASWGGAYISGPLKVLNLPKHYDFSELRKTPAEVHARLQSLGYSNVVAFQTRNPIHRAHEELTKRASEQVNGALLIHPVVGMTKPGDVDHYTRVRAYRILVERYYDGSRTALSLLPLAMRMAGPREALWHAIIRRNYGVNHFIVGRDHAGPGNDSFGRPFYGPYDAQKLLQKCESEVGVKMIPFQEIVYLPDEDRFEEQHRVPVGVRVATLSGTEVRDRYLSNGKRLPEWFTRPETAAILSKITLPMHQRGFCVWFTGLSGAGKSTIAEILSV
;
A
#
# COMPACT_ATOMS: atom_id res chain seq x y z
N MET A 1 -16.22 -63.12 3.67
CA MET A 1 -17.00 -61.90 3.37
C MET A 1 -16.21 -60.73 3.87
N ASN A 2 -15.50 -60.07 2.94
CA ASN A 2 -14.69 -58.88 3.28
C ASN A 2 -15.54 -57.65 3.03
N TYR A 3 -15.88 -56.93 4.08
CA TYR A 3 -16.50 -55.63 3.99
C TYR A 3 -15.41 -54.56 3.65
N VAL A 4 -15.45 -54.04 2.44
CA VAL A 4 -14.69 -52.86 2.05
C VAL A 4 -15.48 -51.64 2.51
N ALA A 5 -15.00 -50.97 3.53
CA ALA A 5 -15.56 -49.68 3.97
C ALA A 5 -15.22 -48.61 2.92
N THR A 6 -16.21 -48.21 2.14
CA THR A 6 -16.11 -47.08 1.23
C THR A 6 -16.17 -45.80 2.08
N THR A 7 -15.03 -45.20 2.34
CA THR A 7 -14.98 -43.86 2.93
C THR A 7 -15.48 -42.84 1.90
N CYS A 8 -16.72 -42.42 2.09
CA CYS A 8 -17.34 -41.33 1.35
C CYS A 8 -16.67 -40.03 1.82
N THR A 9 -15.64 -39.57 1.11
CA THR A 9 -15.11 -38.23 1.27
C THR A 9 -16.16 -37.24 0.75
N GLN A 10 -16.88 -36.56 1.66
CA GLN A 10 -17.73 -35.47 1.28
C GLN A 10 -16.84 -34.43 0.57
N PRO A 11 -17.31 -33.84 -0.55
CA PRO A 11 -16.58 -32.75 -1.21
C PRO A 11 -16.45 -31.61 -0.22
N VAL A 12 -15.20 -31.18 0.00
CA VAL A 12 -14.92 -29.95 0.77
C VAL A 12 -15.71 -28.83 0.08
N GLN A 13 -16.72 -28.30 0.75
CA GLN A 13 -17.44 -27.11 0.28
C GLN A 13 -16.41 -25.98 0.17
N VAL A 14 -16.04 -25.63 -1.04
CA VAL A 14 -15.20 -24.46 -1.31
C VAL A 14 -16.01 -23.25 -0.89
N GLN A 15 -15.65 -22.63 0.23
CA GLN A 15 -16.32 -21.44 0.71
C GLN A 15 -15.92 -20.28 -0.22
N GLU A 16 -16.93 -19.61 -0.78
CA GLU A 16 -16.68 -18.47 -1.67
C GLU A 16 -16.23 -17.25 -0.87
N LEU A 17 -15.20 -16.60 -1.37
CA LEU A 17 -14.76 -15.29 -0.88
C LEU A 17 -15.70 -14.19 -1.40
N ILE A 18 -15.65 -13.03 -0.76
CA ILE A 18 -16.39 -11.86 -1.22
C ILE A 18 -16.02 -11.52 -2.67
N LYS A 19 -17.02 -11.20 -3.50
CA LYS A 19 -16.79 -10.74 -4.87
C LYS A 19 -16.05 -9.40 -4.89
N PRO A 20 -15.21 -9.16 -5.91
CA PRO A 20 -14.56 -7.86 -6.10
C PRO A 20 -15.56 -6.70 -6.08
N TYR A 21 -15.08 -5.52 -5.74
CA TYR A 21 -15.90 -4.31 -5.77
C TYR A 21 -16.30 -4.00 -7.24
N GLY A 22 -17.58 -3.73 -7.47
CA GLY A 22 -18.13 -3.64 -8.83
C GLY A 22 -18.38 -4.99 -9.51
N GLY A 23 -18.18 -6.13 -8.80
CA GLY A 23 -18.53 -7.50 -9.26
C GLY A 23 -17.39 -8.28 -9.88
N ASN A 24 -16.53 -7.64 -10.69
CA ASN A 24 -15.44 -8.29 -11.40
C ASN A 24 -14.13 -7.49 -11.24
N LEU A 25 -12.99 -8.21 -11.31
CA LEU A 25 -11.70 -7.55 -11.43
C LEU A 25 -11.52 -7.02 -12.87
N VAL A 26 -11.18 -5.74 -12.96
CA VAL A 26 -10.73 -5.14 -14.22
C VAL A 26 -9.34 -5.68 -14.55
N ASN A 27 -9.13 -6.08 -15.81
CA ASN A 27 -7.81 -6.50 -16.29
C ASN A 27 -7.52 -5.74 -17.60
N LEU A 28 -6.48 -4.90 -17.57
CA LEU A 28 -6.08 -4.07 -18.70
C LEU A 28 -4.87 -4.64 -19.45
N THR A 29 -4.38 -5.81 -19.06
CA THR A 29 -3.20 -6.43 -19.70
C THR A 29 -3.53 -7.06 -21.02
N VAL A 30 -2.67 -6.82 -22.02
CA VAL A 30 -2.78 -7.40 -23.36
C VAL A 30 -1.78 -8.55 -23.47
N ASN A 31 -2.21 -9.64 -24.10
CA ASN A 31 -1.41 -10.86 -24.24
C ASN A 31 -1.37 -11.36 -25.69
N GLY A 32 -0.48 -12.32 -25.96
CA GLY A 32 -0.43 -13.06 -27.23
C GLY A 32 0.03 -12.23 -28.43
N GLU A 33 -0.66 -12.40 -29.57
CA GLU A 33 -0.30 -11.73 -30.83
C GLU A 33 -0.52 -10.22 -30.77
N GLN A 34 -1.64 -9.80 -30.19
CA GLN A 34 -1.95 -8.38 -29.99
C GLN A 34 -0.87 -7.65 -29.19
N HIS A 35 -0.27 -8.29 -28.20
CA HIS A 35 0.83 -7.73 -27.41
C HIS A 35 2.05 -7.40 -28.30
N ARG A 36 2.42 -8.33 -29.22
CA ARG A 36 3.57 -8.13 -30.11
C ARG A 36 3.36 -6.97 -31.10
N GLU A 37 2.20 -6.91 -31.70
CA GLU A 37 1.84 -5.83 -32.62
C GLU A 37 1.84 -4.47 -31.92
N LEU A 38 1.26 -4.40 -30.72
CA LEU A 38 1.18 -3.16 -29.94
C LEU A 38 2.55 -2.72 -29.40
N LEU A 39 3.48 -3.63 -29.14
CA LEU A 39 4.86 -3.27 -28.76
C LEU A 39 5.57 -2.51 -29.90
N GLU A 40 5.46 -2.99 -31.14
CA GLU A 40 6.05 -2.31 -32.30
C GLU A 40 5.38 -0.94 -32.54
N TYR A 41 4.07 -0.90 -32.43
CA TYR A 41 3.29 0.33 -32.57
C TYR A 41 3.70 1.38 -31.51
N ALA A 42 3.73 0.98 -30.24
CA ALA A 42 4.03 1.87 -29.12
C ALA A 42 5.42 2.53 -29.20
N ASN A 43 6.40 1.86 -29.84
CA ASN A 43 7.73 2.44 -30.01
C ASN A 43 7.79 3.61 -30.99
N ARG A 44 6.73 3.82 -31.77
CA ARG A 44 6.60 4.92 -32.73
C ARG A 44 5.77 6.09 -32.16
N LEU A 45 5.10 5.88 -31.03
CA LEU A 45 4.24 6.86 -30.40
C LEU A 45 5.03 7.93 -29.63
N PRO A 46 4.48 9.14 -29.52
CA PRO A 46 4.91 10.07 -28.48
C PRO A 46 4.84 9.40 -27.10
N SER A 47 5.77 9.68 -26.23
CA SER A 47 5.80 9.03 -24.94
C SER A 47 5.63 10.01 -23.77
N LEU A 48 4.92 9.55 -22.73
CA LEU A 48 4.80 10.19 -21.43
C LEU A 48 5.54 9.34 -20.39
N GLN A 49 6.54 9.94 -19.74
CA GLN A 49 7.22 9.31 -18.62
C GLN A 49 6.39 9.49 -17.35
N LEU A 50 6.08 8.38 -16.69
CA LEU A 50 5.27 8.37 -15.46
C LEU A 50 6.10 8.79 -14.25
N SER A 51 5.47 9.49 -13.31
CA SER A 51 6.00 9.63 -11.95
C SER A 51 5.98 8.28 -11.23
N MET A 52 6.69 8.16 -10.10
CA MET A 52 6.62 6.95 -9.26
C MET A 52 5.19 6.68 -8.76
N ARG A 53 4.43 7.73 -8.46
CA ARG A 53 3.01 7.62 -8.07
C ARG A 53 2.17 7.07 -9.22
N SER A 54 2.26 7.69 -10.38
CA SER A 54 1.51 7.24 -11.56
C SER A 54 1.89 5.83 -12.00
N LEU A 55 3.15 5.42 -11.76
CA LEU A 55 3.61 4.05 -11.99
C LEU A 55 2.91 3.05 -11.06
N CYS A 56 2.86 3.34 -9.75
CA CYS A 56 2.12 2.51 -8.78
C CYS A 56 0.62 2.45 -9.12
N ASP A 57 0.04 3.59 -9.53
CA ASP A 57 -1.37 3.65 -9.89
C ASP A 57 -1.67 2.85 -11.15
N LEU A 58 -0.83 2.96 -12.19
CA LEU A 58 -0.96 2.16 -13.40
C LEU A 58 -0.86 0.66 -13.09
N GLU A 59 0.08 0.24 -12.25
CA GLU A 59 0.25 -1.16 -11.86
C GLU A 59 -1.03 -1.70 -11.20
N LEU A 60 -1.59 -0.98 -10.24
CA LEU A 60 -2.78 -1.41 -9.50
C LEU A 60 -4.07 -1.32 -10.33
N LEU A 61 -4.19 -0.32 -11.23
CA LEU A 61 -5.26 -0.26 -12.24
C LEU A 61 -5.21 -1.48 -13.15
N SER A 62 -4.01 -1.81 -13.66
CA SER A 62 -3.79 -2.85 -14.67
C SER A 62 -4.28 -4.22 -14.24
N VAL A 63 -4.15 -4.55 -12.96
CA VAL A 63 -4.47 -5.86 -12.38
C VAL A 63 -5.80 -5.89 -11.62
N GLY A 64 -6.55 -4.79 -11.63
CA GLY A 64 -7.87 -4.68 -11.03
C GLY A 64 -7.88 -4.42 -9.53
N ALA A 65 -6.76 -4.02 -8.93
CA ALA A 65 -6.74 -3.63 -7.52
C ALA A 65 -7.61 -2.38 -7.23
N PHE A 66 -7.83 -1.54 -8.26
CA PHE A 66 -8.68 -0.37 -8.21
C PHE A 66 -10.06 -0.58 -8.87
N SER A 67 -10.45 -1.83 -9.13
CA SER A 67 -11.80 -2.10 -9.67
C SER A 67 -12.89 -1.39 -8.85
N PRO A 68 -13.92 -0.85 -9.51
CA PRO A 68 -14.27 -1.03 -10.93
C PRO A 68 -13.59 -0.04 -11.89
N LEU A 69 -12.63 0.76 -11.44
CA LEU A 69 -11.94 1.74 -12.28
C LEU A 69 -11.10 1.04 -13.38
N ASP A 70 -11.31 1.42 -14.63
CA ASP A 70 -10.67 0.84 -15.82
C ASP A 70 -9.67 1.78 -16.52
N ARG A 71 -9.50 2.99 -15.97
CA ARG A 71 -8.66 4.05 -16.52
C ARG A 71 -8.26 5.05 -15.43
N PHE A 72 -7.34 5.93 -15.72
CA PHE A 72 -7.22 7.17 -14.95
C PHE A 72 -8.49 7.99 -15.14
N MET A 73 -9.02 8.56 -14.07
CA MET A 73 -10.35 9.15 -14.03
C MET A 73 -10.60 10.18 -15.11
N SER A 74 -11.77 10.10 -15.74
CA SER A 74 -12.33 11.15 -16.59
C SER A 74 -12.57 12.44 -15.79
N ARG A 75 -12.76 13.56 -16.47
CA ARG A 75 -13.14 14.82 -15.81
C ARG A 75 -14.41 14.64 -14.95
N ALA A 76 -15.40 13.92 -15.48
CA ALA A 76 -16.66 13.69 -14.78
C ALA A 76 -16.47 12.87 -13.51
N ASP A 77 -15.74 11.74 -13.57
CA ASP A 77 -15.44 10.92 -12.39
C ASP A 77 -14.58 11.69 -11.37
N TYR A 78 -13.59 12.44 -11.87
CA TYR A 78 -12.75 13.27 -11.01
C TYR A 78 -13.56 14.28 -10.19
N GLN A 79 -14.46 15.02 -10.85
CA GLN A 79 -15.28 16.03 -10.18
C GLN A 79 -16.20 15.43 -9.12
N THR A 80 -16.94 14.38 -9.47
CA THR A 80 -17.84 13.71 -8.53
C THR A 80 -17.09 13.00 -7.39
N VAL A 81 -15.90 12.48 -7.62
CA VAL A 81 -15.04 11.91 -6.56
C VAL A 81 -14.55 13.00 -5.60
N LEU A 82 -14.19 14.18 -6.10
CA LEU A 82 -13.79 15.29 -5.22
C LEU A 82 -14.93 15.71 -4.29
N GLU A 83 -16.12 15.90 -4.84
CA GLU A 83 -17.28 16.46 -4.15
C GLU A 83 -17.99 15.43 -3.28
N ASP A 84 -18.31 14.26 -3.85
CA ASP A 84 -19.21 13.27 -3.27
C ASP A 84 -18.54 11.94 -2.88
N MET A 85 -17.24 11.78 -3.15
CA MET A 85 -16.54 10.49 -3.02
C MET A 85 -17.14 9.38 -3.91
N ARG A 86 -17.65 9.72 -5.09
CA ARG A 86 -18.32 8.77 -5.99
C ARG A 86 -17.88 8.97 -7.43
N LEU A 87 -17.81 7.87 -8.17
CA LEU A 87 -17.73 7.92 -9.62
C LEU A 87 -19.04 8.49 -10.21
N LYS A 88 -19.03 8.90 -11.47
CA LYS A 88 -20.19 9.47 -12.17
C LYS A 88 -21.42 8.55 -12.21
N ASP A 89 -21.21 7.24 -12.08
CA ASP A 89 -22.29 6.24 -12.00
C ASP A 89 -22.85 6.05 -10.58
N GLY A 90 -22.35 6.80 -9.61
CA GLY A 90 -22.74 6.73 -8.20
C GLY A 90 -21.95 5.75 -7.35
N THR A 91 -21.05 4.96 -7.93
CA THR A 91 -20.22 4.00 -7.21
C THR A 91 -19.29 4.73 -6.24
N LEU A 92 -19.28 4.32 -4.97
CA LEU A 92 -18.44 4.92 -3.94
C LEU A 92 -16.95 4.70 -4.25
N PHE A 93 -16.21 5.78 -4.44
CA PHE A 93 -14.77 5.78 -4.70
C PHE A 93 -14.15 7.06 -4.14
N PRO A 94 -13.49 7.02 -2.97
CA PRO A 94 -13.24 8.23 -2.15
C PRO A 94 -12.01 9.04 -2.53
N VAL A 95 -11.13 8.54 -3.42
CA VAL A 95 -9.83 9.15 -3.73
C VAL A 95 -9.65 9.25 -5.24
N PRO A 96 -9.25 10.39 -5.79
CA PRO A 96 -9.01 10.52 -7.23
C PRO A 96 -7.76 9.72 -7.66
N ILE A 97 -7.89 9.02 -8.79
CA ILE A 97 -6.80 8.31 -9.47
C ILE A 97 -6.61 8.99 -10.83
N THR A 98 -5.63 9.86 -10.91
CA THR A 98 -5.43 10.77 -12.04
C THR A 98 -4.03 10.65 -12.63
N LEU A 99 -3.87 11.01 -13.88
CA LEU A 99 -2.58 11.04 -14.56
C LEU A 99 -2.21 12.49 -14.92
N PRO A 100 -1.31 13.12 -14.14
CA PRO A 100 -0.87 14.48 -14.41
C PRO A 100 0.10 14.54 -15.60
N VAL A 101 0.01 15.62 -16.38
CA VAL A 101 0.94 15.95 -17.45
C VAL A 101 1.56 17.32 -17.21
N THR A 102 2.89 17.37 -17.28
CA THR A 102 3.65 18.60 -17.03
C THR A 102 3.53 19.56 -18.21
N ASN A 103 3.52 19.03 -19.43
CA ASN A 103 3.41 19.82 -20.66
C ASN A 103 2.13 19.44 -21.41
N ARG A 104 1.08 20.24 -21.23
CA ARG A 104 -0.21 20.03 -21.94
C ARG A 104 -0.05 19.99 -23.46
N ARG A 105 0.93 20.73 -24.03
CA ARG A 105 1.12 20.80 -25.49
C ARG A 105 1.68 19.50 -26.08
N SER A 106 2.25 18.63 -25.27
CA SER A 106 2.79 17.34 -25.72
C SER A 106 1.74 16.24 -25.85
N VAL A 107 0.48 16.51 -25.46
CA VAL A 107 -0.60 15.54 -25.46
C VAL A 107 -1.82 16.14 -26.17
N GLN A 108 -2.39 15.39 -27.08
CA GLN A 108 -3.56 15.81 -27.87
C GLN A 108 -4.68 14.77 -27.76
N GLU A 109 -5.91 15.22 -27.56
CA GLU A 109 -7.10 14.37 -27.58
C GLU A 109 -7.24 13.67 -28.97
N GLY A 110 -7.71 12.44 -28.95
CA GLY A 110 -7.82 11.58 -30.11
C GLY A 110 -6.51 10.91 -30.55
N THR A 111 -5.41 11.06 -29.83
CA THR A 111 -4.11 10.44 -30.16
C THR A 111 -3.72 9.37 -29.16
N ASP A 112 -2.94 8.40 -29.62
CA ASP A 112 -2.32 7.40 -28.77
C ASP A 112 -0.97 7.90 -28.25
N ILE A 113 -0.68 7.61 -26.99
CA ILE A 113 0.61 7.87 -26.36
C ILE A 113 1.14 6.63 -25.68
N ALA A 114 2.47 6.46 -25.67
CA ALA A 114 3.12 5.40 -24.93
C ALA A 114 3.43 5.86 -23.49
N LEU A 115 2.98 5.11 -22.49
CA LEU A 115 3.30 5.34 -21.09
C LEU A 115 4.57 4.57 -20.73
N ARG A 116 5.56 5.26 -20.19
CA ARG A 116 6.86 4.69 -19.83
C ARG A 116 7.21 4.88 -18.35
N SER A 117 7.92 3.90 -17.80
CA SER A 117 8.45 3.99 -16.44
C SER A 117 9.48 5.13 -16.31
N PRO A 118 9.85 5.54 -15.08
CA PRO A 118 10.98 6.47 -14.87
C PRO A 118 12.32 5.98 -15.45
N LYS A 119 12.45 4.67 -15.71
CA LYS A 119 13.60 4.06 -16.37
C LYS A 119 13.43 3.91 -17.89
N ASN A 120 12.43 4.55 -18.46
CA ASN A 120 12.06 4.50 -19.88
C ASN A 120 11.58 3.12 -20.38
N GLU A 121 11.17 2.21 -19.50
CA GLU A 121 10.56 0.95 -19.88
C GLU A 121 9.13 1.20 -20.40
N LEU A 122 8.79 0.61 -21.53
CA LEU A 122 7.45 0.71 -22.12
C LEU A 122 6.46 -0.12 -21.29
N LEU A 123 5.36 0.50 -20.83
CA LEU A 123 4.37 -0.11 -19.96
C LEU A 123 3.00 -0.25 -20.62
N ALA A 124 2.48 0.82 -21.20
CA ALA A 124 1.13 0.83 -21.73
C ALA A 124 0.99 1.79 -22.93
N ILE A 125 -0.10 1.65 -23.65
CA ILE A 125 -0.61 2.65 -24.59
C ILE A 125 -1.88 3.23 -23.98
N MET A 126 -2.02 4.55 -24.00
CA MET A 126 -3.26 5.25 -23.70
C MET A 126 -3.77 5.93 -24.94
N THR A 127 -5.04 5.71 -25.31
CA THR A 127 -5.74 6.57 -26.24
C THR A 127 -6.28 7.77 -25.47
N VAL A 128 -5.76 8.95 -25.69
CA VAL A 128 -6.15 10.16 -24.95
C VAL A 128 -7.55 10.61 -25.40
N GLU A 129 -8.53 10.44 -24.52
CA GLU A 129 -9.91 10.90 -24.77
C GLU A 129 -10.16 12.29 -24.19
N GLU A 130 -9.54 12.61 -23.06
CA GLU A 130 -9.73 13.90 -22.38
C GLU A 130 -8.40 14.49 -21.90
N VAL A 131 -8.26 15.80 -22.06
CA VAL A 131 -7.22 16.63 -21.44
C VAL A 131 -7.92 17.77 -20.69
N PHE A 132 -7.83 17.79 -19.35
CA PHE A 132 -8.54 18.78 -18.55
C PHE A 132 -7.67 19.44 -17.50
N GLU A 133 -7.97 20.69 -17.20
CA GLU A 133 -7.32 21.45 -16.15
C GLU A 133 -7.84 21.03 -14.78
N TRP A 134 -6.98 21.09 -13.79
CA TRP A 134 -7.29 20.80 -12.40
C TRP A 134 -6.74 21.89 -11.48
N ASN A 135 -7.23 21.93 -10.25
CA ASN A 135 -6.80 22.91 -9.25
C ASN A 135 -6.28 22.20 -8.01
N ALA A 136 -4.96 22.28 -7.80
CA ALA A 136 -4.28 21.62 -6.68
C ALA A 136 -4.84 22.03 -5.31
N ALA A 137 -5.14 23.32 -5.09
CA ALA A 137 -5.67 23.81 -3.82
C ALA A 137 -7.12 23.36 -3.58
N GLN A 138 -7.92 23.20 -4.64
CA GLN A 138 -9.28 22.66 -4.54
C GLN A 138 -9.24 21.17 -4.21
N GLU A 139 -8.48 20.37 -4.97
CA GLU A 139 -8.31 18.94 -4.73
C GLU A 139 -7.79 18.69 -3.30
N ALA A 140 -6.75 19.40 -2.88
CA ALA A 140 -6.18 19.27 -1.55
C ALA A 140 -7.23 19.59 -0.45
N ARG A 141 -8.02 20.63 -0.61
CA ARG A 141 -9.10 20.94 0.35
C ARG A 141 -10.17 19.88 0.41
N LEU A 142 -10.63 19.39 -0.74
CA LEU A 142 -11.74 18.44 -0.80
C LEU A 142 -11.34 17.02 -0.42
N VAL A 143 -10.14 16.57 -0.81
CA VAL A 143 -9.66 15.19 -0.55
C VAL A 143 -8.94 15.08 0.78
N LEU A 144 -8.07 16.05 1.10
CA LEU A 144 -7.17 16.01 2.25
C LEU A 144 -7.65 16.89 3.41
N GLY A 145 -8.63 17.77 3.18
CA GLY A 145 -9.12 18.72 4.17
C GLY A 145 -8.14 19.87 4.47
N THR A 146 -7.06 20.01 3.72
CA THR A 146 -5.99 20.96 3.98
C THR A 146 -5.25 21.39 2.72
N THR A 147 -4.63 22.57 2.77
CA THR A 147 -3.64 23.03 1.78
C THR A 147 -2.26 23.23 2.40
N ASP A 148 -2.06 22.76 3.63
CA ASP A 148 -0.78 22.87 4.33
C ASP A 148 0.29 22.00 3.64
N VAL A 149 1.40 22.62 3.26
CA VAL A 149 2.52 21.96 2.56
C VAL A 149 3.28 20.94 3.43
N ARG A 150 3.03 20.91 4.75
CA ARG A 150 3.52 19.81 5.60
C ARG A 150 2.81 18.48 5.31
N HIS A 151 1.65 18.53 4.67
CA HIS A 151 1.01 17.32 4.17
C HIS A 151 1.78 16.81 2.94
N PRO A 152 2.30 15.56 2.95
CA PRO A 152 3.21 15.07 1.90
C PRO A 152 2.62 15.16 0.49
N LEU A 153 1.32 14.85 0.31
CA LEU A 153 0.67 14.91 -0.99
C LEU A 153 0.47 16.36 -1.45
N VAL A 154 0.15 17.30 -0.56
CA VAL A 154 0.06 18.74 -0.91
C VAL A 154 1.39 19.25 -1.44
N ALA A 155 2.50 18.88 -0.77
CA ALA A 155 3.83 19.23 -1.23
C ALA A 155 4.17 18.62 -2.60
N GLU A 156 3.77 17.37 -2.83
CA GLU A 156 4.00 16.66 -4.10
C GLU A 156 3.18 17.27 -5.25
N MET A 157 1.92 17.65 -5.00
CA MET A 157 1.03 18.29 -6.00
C MET A 157 1.64 19.54 -6.63
N ALA A 158 2.50 20.26 -5.92
CA ALA A 158 3.19 21.44 -6.45
C ALA A 158 4.11 21.11 -7.65
N SER A 159 4.53 19.85 -7.80
CA SER A 159 5.36 19.38 -8.91
C SER A 159 4.54 18.81 -10.09
N TRP A 160 3.24 18.61 -9.90
CA TRP A 160 2.38 18.09 -10.96
C TRP A 160 2.08 19.18 -11.99
N GLY A 161 1.89 18.77 -13.25
CA GLY A 161 1.48 19.75 -14.28
C GLY A 161 0.06 20.26 -14.06
N GLY A 162 -0.31 21.28 -14.82
CA GLY A 162 -1.62 21.94 -14.72
C GLY A 162 -2.79 21.19 -15.37
N ALA A 163 -2.57 19.98 -15.91
CA ALA A 163 -3.61 19.20 -16.57
C ALA A 163 -3.51 17.73 -16.21
N TYR A 164 -4.66 17.06 -16.21
CA TYR A 164 -4.81 15.62 -16.18
C TYR A 164 -5.23 15.10 -17.54
N ILE A 165 -4.88 13.84 -17.82
CA ILE A 165 -5.34 13.11 -19.01
C ILE A 165 -6.07 11.85 -18.61
N SER A 166 -7.05 11.46 -19.43
CA SER A 166 -7.83 10.24 -19.28
C SER A 166 -8.08 9.58 -20.63
N GLY A 167 -8.28 8.29 -20.59
CA GLY A 167 -8.64 7.48 -21.73
C GLY A 167 -8.35 6.00 -21.51
N PRO A 168 -8.82 5.11 -22.42
CA PRO A 168 -8.59 3.68 -22.31
C PRO A 168 -7.11 3.31 -22.35
N LEU A 169 -6.79 2.28 -21.59
CA LEU A 169 -5.44 1.77 -21.42
C LEU A 169 -5.32 0.36 -22.03
N LYS A 170 -4.20 0.12 -22.72
CA LYS A 170 -3.73 -1.22 -23.13
C LYS A 170 -2.39 -1.45 -22.48
N VAL A 171 -2.35 -2.27 -21.44
CA VAL A 171 -1.13 -2.50 -20.65
C VAL A 171 -0.33 -3.64 -21.28
N LEU A 172 0.85 -3.30 -21.75
CA LEU A 172 1.76 -4.22 -22.43
C LEU A 172 2.68 -4.93 -21.43
N ASN A 173 3.22 -4.18 -20.46
CA ASN A 173 4.12 -4.71 -19.46
C ASN A 173 3.76 -4.13 -18.10
N LEU A 174 3.73 -4.97 -17.08
CA LEU A 174 3.71 -4.50 -15.70
C LEU A 174 5.10 -3.99 -15.29
N PRO A 175 5.19 -3.05 -14.34
CA PRO A 175 6.47 -2.62 -13.78
C PRO A 175 7.28 -3.81 -13.26
N LYS A 176 8.57 -3.84 -13.58
CA LYS A 176 9.46 -4.91 -13.12
C LYS A 176 9.93 -4.65 -11.71
N HIS A 177 9.71 -5.60 -10.84
CA HIS A 177 10.22 -5.62 -9.48
C HIS A 177 11.30 -6.71 -9.36
N TYR A 178 12.45 -6.36 -8.80
CA TYR A 178 13.59 -7.27 -8.62
C TYR A 178 13.75 -7.76 -7.18
N ASP A 179 12.82 -7.33 -6.30
CA ASP A 179 12.79 -7.62 -4.88
C ASP A 179 11.49 -8.34 -4.51
N PHE A 180 11.59 -9.38 -3.70
CA PHE A 180 10.46 -10.12 -3.13
C PHE A 180 9.36 -10.48 -4.14
N SER A 181 9.76 -10.86 -5.35
CA SER A 181 8.82 -11.14 -6.45
C SER A 181 7.77 -12.20 -6.09
N GLU A 182 8.14 -13.16 -5.24
CA GLU A 182 7.25 -14.20 -4.73
C GLU A 182 6.10 -13.68 -3.86
N LEU A 183 6.25 -12.47 -3.29
CA LEU A 183 5.24 -11.81 -2.45
C LEU A 183 4.44 -10.73 -3.18
N ARG A 184 4.88 -10.32 -4.39
CA ARG A 184 4.19 -9.32 -5.22
C ARG A 184 3.10 -9.98 -6.05
N LYS A 185 1.96 -10.23 -5.42
CA LYS A 185 0.84 -10.96 -6.01
C LYS A 185 -0.27 -10.01 -6.47
N THR A 186 -0.83 -10.30 -7.63
CA THR A 186 -2.03 -9.64 -8.15
C THR A 186 -3.27 -9.96 -7.29
N PRO A 187 -4.36 -9.17 -7.40
CA PRO A 187 -5.62 -9.49 -6.73
C PRO A 187 -6.11 -10.91 -7.01
N ALA A 188 -6.04 -11.36 -8.26
CA ALA A 188 -6.46 -12.71 -8.65
C ALA A 188 -5.63 -13.81 -7.99
N GLU A 189 -4.30 -13.65 -7.93
CA GLU A 189 -3.39 -14.61 -7.28
C GLU A 189 -3.59 -14.64 -5.77
N VAL A 190 -3.79 -13.49 -5.12
CA VAL A 190 -4.08 -13.43 -3.68
C VAL A 190 -5.44 -14.04 -3.39
N HIS A 191 -6.45 -13.75 -4.20
CA HIS A 191 -7.77 -14.35 -4.09
C HIS A 191 -7.69 -15.90 -4.16
N ALA A 192 -6.97 -16.45 -5.14
CA ALA A 192 -6.74 -17.88 -5.27
C ALA A 192 -6.02 -18.47 -4.04
N ARG A 193 -5.00 -17.76 -3.52
CA ARG A 193 -4.31 -18.18 -2.30
C ARG A 193 -5.22 -18.17 -1.08
N LEU A 194 -6.02 -17.13 -0.88
CA LEU A 194 -6.95 -17.03 0.25
C LEU A 194 -8.04 -18.11 0.16
N GLN A 195 -8.56 -18.37 -1.03
CA GLN A 195 -9.53 -19.45 -1.26
C GLN A 195 -8.95 -20.81 -0.90
N SER A 196 -7.66 -21.06 -1.20
CA SER A 196 -6.98 -22.32 -0.83
C SER A 196 -6.80 -22.50 0.68
N LEU A 197 -6.95 -21.45 1.50
CA LEU A 197 -6.93 -21.55 2.96
C LEU A 197 -8.26 -22.07 3.53
N GLY A 198 -9.35 -22.07 2.75
CA GLY A 198 -10.63 -22.67 3.12
C GLY A 198 -11.51 -21.83 4.05
N TYR A 199 -11.23 -20.55 4.21
CA TYR A 199 -12.04 -19.62 5.02
C TYR A 199 -12.89 -18.70 4.15
N SER A 200 -14.14 -18.47 4.52
CA SER A 200 -15.03 -17.48 3.90
C SER A 200 -14.77 -16.07 4.40
N ASN A 201 -14.34 -15.94 5.65
CA ASN A 201 -13.96 -14.65 6.23
C ASN A 201 -12.46 -14.45 6.06
N VAL A 202 -12.08 -13.24 5.66
CA VAL A 202 -10.69 -12.82 5.54
C VAL A 202 -10.54 -11.45 6.17
N VAL A 203 -9.61 -11.35 7.12
CA VAL A 203 -9.22 -10.09 7.76
C VAL A 203 -7.94 -9.59 7.09
N ALA A 204 -7.93 -8.34 6.64
CA ALA A 204 -6.69 -7.73 6.18
C ALA A 204 -6.11 -6.77 7.23
N PHE A 205 -4.80 -6.82 7.34
CA PHE A 205 -4.00 -5.85 8.09
C PHE A 205 -3.06 -5.10 7.15
N GLN A 206 -3.25 -3.78 7.06
CA GLN A 206 -2.35 -2.90 6.35
C GLN A 206 -1.31 -2.31 7.29
N THR A 207 -0.08 -2.26 6.85
CA THR A 207 0.97 -1.54 7.56
C THR A 207 1.99 -0.93 6.60
N ARG A 208 2.63 0.15 7.04
CA ARG A 208 3.83 0.74 6.45
C ARG A 208 4.98 0.82 7.46
N ASN A 209 4.78 0.21 8.62
CA ASN A 209 5.74 0.15 9.70
C ASN A 209 6.09 -1.31 10.03
N PRO A 210 7.23 -1.60 10.65
CA PRO A 210 7.51 -2.93 11.18
C PRO A 210 6.40 -3.40 12.12
N ILE A 211 6.07 -4.68 12.04
CA ILE A 211 5.10 -5.31 12.94
C ILE A 211 5.81 -5.61 14.28
N HIS A 212 5.26 -5.09 15.36
CA HIS A 212 5.66 -5.38 16.72
C HIS A 212 4.68 -6.34 17.40
N ARG A 213 4.98 -6.85 18.60
CA ARG A 213 4.18 -7.88 19.27
C ARG A 213 2.72 -7.48 19.52
N ALA A 214 2.47 -6.19 19.82
CA ALA A 214 1.10 -5.69 19.93
C ALA A 214 0.30 -5.84 18.62
N HIS A 215 0.94 -5.57 17.46
CA HIS A 215 0.30 -5.78 16.16
C HIS A 215 0.12 -7.27 15.84
N GLU A 216 1.10 -8.10 16.20
CA GLU A 216 1.01 -9.56 16.06
C GLU A 216 -0.18 -10.10 16.84
N GLU A 217 -0.31 -9.72 18.10
CA GLU A 217 -1.41 -10.13 18.98
C GLU A 217 -2.76 -9.69 18.42
N LEU A 218 -2.87 -8.40 18.03
CA LEU A 218 -4.08 -7.85 17.47
C LEU A 218 -4.54 -8.60 16.22
N THR A 219 -3.64 -8.84 15.27
CA THR A 219 -3.98 -9.45 13.99
C THR A 219 -4.42 -10.91 14.16
N LYS A 220 -3.83 -11.63 15.10
CA LYS A 220 -4.26 -12.99 15.48
C LYS A 220 -5.66 -12.98 16.09
N ARG A 221 -5.90 -12.14 17.10
CA ARG A 221 -7.22 -12.00 17.72
C ARG A 221 -8.29 -11.60 16.72
N ALA A 222 -7.99 -10.66 15.80
CA ALA A 222 -8.92 -10.25 14.77
C ALA A 222 -9.33 -11.40 13.84
N SER A 223 -8.39 -12.25 13.41
CA SER A 223 -8.70 -13.41 12.57
C SER A 223 -9.47 -14.50 13.33
N GLU A 224 -9.16 -14.71 14.60
CA GLU A 224 -9.87 -15.64 15.48
C GLU A 224 -11.31 -15.20 15.74
N GLN A 225 -11.51 -13.91 16.03
CA GLN A 225 -12.83 -13.32 16.30
C GLN A 225 -13.82 -13.55 15.17
N VAL A 226 -13.37 -13.51 13.92
CA VAL A 226 -14.24 -13.73 12.75
C VAL A 226 -14.17 -15.16 12.23
N ASN A 227 -13.45 -16.04 12.91
CA ASN A 227 -13.12 -17.39 12.43
C ASN A 227 -12.66 -17.36 10.96
N GLY A 228 -11.67 -16.53 10.63
CA GLY A 228 -11.26 -16.23 9.27
C GLY A 228 -9.75 -16.36 9.04
N ALA A 229 -9.36 -16.28 7.77
CA ALA A 229 -7.96 -16.13 7.37
C ALA A 229 -7.46 -14.70 7.62
N LEU A 230 -6.15 -14.55 7.73
CA LEU A 230 -5.46 -13.26 7.87
C LEU A 230 -4.65 -12.96 6.61
N LEU A 231 -4.87 -11.80 6.01
CA LEU A 231 -4.01 -11.24 4.98
C LEU A 231 -3.15 -10.11 5.59
N ILE A 232 -1.86 -10.35 5.76
CA ILE A 232 -0.89 -9.30 6.06
C ILE A 232 -0.52 -8.66 4.72
N HIS A 233 -0.90 -7.39 4.54
CA HIS A 233 -0.83 -6.71 3.25
C HIS A 233 -0.13 -5.35 3.35
N PRO A 234 1.21 -5.36 3.60
CA PRO A 234 1.99 -4.14 3.76
C PRO A 234 2.14 -3.37 2.45
N VAL A 235 2.16 -2.05 2.56
CA VAL A 235 2.43 -1.15 1.43
C VAL A 235 3.93 -1.07 1.17
N VAL A 236 4.33 -1.30 -0.10
CA VAL A 236 5.72 -1.24 -0.58
C VAL A 236 5.93 -0.24 -1.72
N GLY A 237 4.89 0.48 -2.12
CA GLY A 237 4.99 1.63 -3.02
C GLY A 237 5.48 2.88 -2.30
N MET A 238 4.92 4.04 -2.66
CA MET A 238 5.26 5.29 -2.00
C MET A 238 4.57 5.40 -0.64
N THR A 239 5.34 5.70 0.39
CA THR A 239 4.88 5.92 1.77
C THR A 239 5.34 7.30 2.27
N LYS A 240 5.16 7.57 3.55
CA LYS A 240 5.56 8.84 4.15
C LYS A 240 7.10 8.96 4.23
N PRO A 241 7.68 10.14 3.94
CA PRO A 241 9.09 10.39 4.21
C PRO A 241 9.45 10.11 5.67
N GLY A 242 10.56 9.41 5.87
CA GLY A 242 11.04 8.99 7.20
C GLY A 242 10.50 7.64 7.69
N ASP A 243 9.62 6.97 6.94
CA ASP A 243 9.29 5.57 7.21
C ASP A 243 10.52 4.66 6.98
N VAL A 244 10.57 3.55 7.70
CA VAL A 244 11.59 2.51 7.47
C VAL A 244 11.46 2.02 6.02
N ASP A 245 12.58 1.84 5.34
CA ASP A 245 12.61 1.38 3.96
C ASP A 245 11.88 0.03 3.78
N HIS A 246 11.33 -0.19 2.61
CA HIS A 246 10.50 -1.38 2.39
C HIS A 246 11.31 -2.70 2.39
N TYR A 247 12.59 -2.70 2.02
CA TYR A 247 13.43 -3.91 2.06
C TYR A 247 13.58 -4.42 3.49
N THR A 248 13.85 -3.51 4.42
CA THR A 248 13.95 -3.80 5.84
C THR A 248 12.61 -4.28 6.40
N ARG A 249 11.52 -3.59 6.08
CA ARG A 249 10.17 -3.95 6.54
C ARG A 249 9.75 -5.33 6.05
N VAL A 250 9.93 -5.62 4.76
CA VAL A 250 9.53 -6.91 4.16
C VAL A 250 10.35 -8.07 4.72
N ARG A 251 11.66 -7.88 4.96
CA ARG A 251 12.46 -8.90 5.65
C ARG A 251 11.91 -9.22 7.05
N ALA A 252 11.53 -8.18 7.79
CA ALA A 252 10.91 -8.37 9.11
C ALA A 252 9.56 -9.09 9.01
N TYR A 253 8.69 -8.73 8.04
CA TYR A 253 7.39 -9.40 7.85
C TYR A 253 7.56 -10.87 7.48
N ARG A 254 8.49 -11.22 6.57
CA ARG A 254 8.74 -12.61 6.18
C ARG A 254 9.10 -13.47 7.38
N ILE A 255 10.11 -13.07 8.15
CA ILE A 255 10.56 -13.83 9.33
C ILE A 255 9.44 -13.93 10.36
N LEU A 256 8.70 -12.85 10.56
CA LEU A 256 7.61 -12.83 11.52
C LEU A 256 6.48 -13.79 11.12
N VAL A 257 6.05 -13.74 9.85
CA VAL A 257 4.98 -14.61 9.34
C VAL A 257 5.42 -16.07 9.35
N GLU A 258 6.63 -16.36 8.93
CA GLU A 258 7.18 -17.71 8.89
C GLU A 258 7.28 -18.37 10.27
N ARG A 259 7.66 -17.60 11.31
CA ARG A 259 7.96 -18.17 12.63
C ARG A 259 6.83 -18.05 13.65
N TYR A 260 5.97 -17.05 13.51
CA TYR A 260 5.03 -16.68 14.57
C TYR A 260 3.56 -16.68 14.15
N TYR A 261 3.28 -16.89 12.87
CA TYR A 261 1.90 -17.03 12.38
C TYR A 261 1.63 -18.44 11.87
N ASP A 262 0.37 -18.84 11.92
CA ASP A 262 -0.09 -20.09 11.34
C ASP A 262 -0.22 -19.95 9.83
N GLY A 263 0.64 -20.64 9.07
CA GLY A 263 0.64 -20.64 7.60
C GLY A 263 -0.59 -21.26 6.95
N SER A 264 -1.37 -22.06 7.69
CA SER A 264 -2.66 -22.59 7.22
C SER A 264 -3.79 -21.56 7.28
N ARG A 265 -3.56 -20.44 7.97
CA ARG A 265 -4.54 -19.35 8.19
C ARG A 265 -4.05 -18.00 7.69
N THR A 266 -2.76 -17.86 7.41
CA THR A 266 -2.15 -16.55 7.13
C THR A 266 -1.56 -16.50 5.73
N ALA A 267 -1.80 -15.40 5.03
CA ALA A 267 -1.14 -15.03 3.80
C ALA A 267 -0.39 -13.71 3.96
N LEU A 268 0.77 -13.59 3.32
CA LEU A 268 1.53 -12.35 3.18
C LEU A 268 1.60 -11.99 1.70
N SER A 269 1.17 -10.77 1.36
CA SER A 269 1.30 -10.22 0.01
C SER A 269 1.67 -8.75 0.09
N LEU A 270 2.43 -8.25 -0.88
CA LEU A 270 2.89 -6.87 -0.93
C LEU A 270 1.97 -6.03 -1.82
N LEU A 271 1.65 -4.81 -1.38
CA LEU A 271 0.84 -3.88 -2.14
C LEU A 271 1.70 -2.71 -2.65
N PRO A 272 1.92 -2.58 -3.98
CA PRO A 272 2.68 -1.48 -4.57
C PRO A 272 1.86 -0.18 -4.63
N LEU A 273 1.23 0.21 -3.53
CA LEU A 273 0.37 1.38 -3.43
C LEU A 273 1.17 2.65 -3.18
N ALA A 274 0.89 3.70 -3.93
CA ALA A 274 1.34 5.05 -3.59
C ALA A 274 0.32 5.69 -2.63
N MET A 275 0.64 5.72 -1.34
CA MET A 275 -0.24 6.30 -0.32
C MET A 275 -0.47 7.79 -0.55
N ARG A 276 -1.69 8.25 -0.26
CA ARG A 276 -2.09 9.67 -0.34
C ARG A 276 -1.99 10.36 1.01
N MET A 277 -1.89 9.61 2.08
CA MET A 277 -1.96 10.09 3.47
C MET A 277 -3.28 10.84 3.76
N ALA A 278 -4.37 10.46 3.06
CA ALA A 278 -5.67 11.14 3.09
C ALA A 278 -6.58 10.69 4.25
N GLY A 279 -6.01 10.09 5.30
CA GLY A 279 -6.74 9.71 6.52
C GLY A 279 -8.03 8.93 6.26
N PRO A 280 -9.21 9.53 6.61
CA PRO A 280 -10.50 8.85 6.47
C PRO A 280 -10.82 8.39 5.06
N ARG A 281 -10.64 9.24 4.04
CA ARG A 281 -10.88 8.87 2.64
C ARG A 281 -9.96 7.73 2.19
N GLU A 282 -8.70 7.76 2.60
CA GLU A 282 -7.75 6.70 2.25
C GLU A 282 -8.07 5.39 2.98
N ALA A 283 -8.53 5.41 4.23
CA ALA A 283 -8.95 4.20 4.93
C ALA A 283 -10.11 3.50 4.20
N LEU A 284 -11.09 4.27 3.72
CA LEU A 284 -12.19 3.77 2.93
C LEU A 284 -11.70 3.18 1.58
N TRP A 285 -10.79 3.87 0.90
CA TRP A 285 -10.16 3.37 -0.33
C TRP A 285 -9.35 2.08 -0.08
N HIS A 286 -8.66 2.01 1.04
CA HIS A 286 -7.92 0.82 1.44
C HIS A 286 -8.84 -0.39 1.66
N ALA A 287 -10.05 -0.20 2.17
CA ALA A 287 -11.05 -1.25 2.31
C ALA A 287 -11.55 -1.73 0.93
N ILE A 288 -11.83 -0.81 0.00
CA ILE A 288 -12.21 -1.12 -1.39
C ILE A 288 -11.12 -1.94 -2.08
N ILE A 289 -9.86 -1.50 -1.99
CA ILE A 289 -8.72 -2.24 -2.52
C ILE A 289 -8.71 -3.67 -1.96
N ARG A 290 -8.79 -3.85 -0.63
CA ARG A 290 -8.72 -5.18 -0.01
C ARG A 290 -9.89 -6.06 -0.40
N ARG A 291 -11.09 -5.51 -0.62
CA ARG A 291 -12.20 -6.26 -1.20
C ARG A 291 -11.84 -6.86 -2.56
N ASN A 292 -11.12 -6.13 -3.40
CA ASN A 292 -10.63 -6.63 -4.68
C ASN A 292 -9.61 -7.77 -4.53
N TYR A 293 -8.97 -7.89 -3.37
CA TYR A 293 -8.11 -9.02 -3.00
C TYR A 293 -8.86 -10.16 -2.28
N GLY A 294 -10.19 -10.11 -2.15
CA GLY A 294 -11.00 -11.15 -1.52
C GLY A 294 -11.24 -10.98 -0.01
N VAL A 295 -10.99 -9.80 0.52
CA VAL A 295 -11.10 -9.47 1.94
C VAL A 295 -12.46 -8.91 2.27
N ASN A 296 -13.11 -9.39 3.34
CA ASN A 296 -14.40 -8.90 3.85
C ASN A 296 -14.34 -8.30 5.26
N HIS A 297 -13.16 -8.26 5.89
CA HIS A 297 -12.93 -7.59 7.16
C HIS A 297 -11.61 -6.81 7.12
N PHE A 298 -11.60 -5.57 7.60
CA PHE A 298 -10.42 -4.72 7.53
C PHE A 298 -10.10 -4.08 8.87
N ILE A 299 -8.86 -4.26 9.34
CA ILE A 299 -8.39 -3.64 10.59
C ILE A 299 -8.04 -2.18 10.32
N VAL A 300 -8.71 -1.27 11.02
CA VAL A 300 -8.47 0.18 10.92
C VAL A 300 -7.89 0.70 12.23
N GLY A 301 -6.66 1.17 12.15
CA GLY A 301 -5.92 1.70 13.29
C GLY A 301 -6.38 3.11 13.69
N ARG A 302 -5.91 3.54 14.86
CA ARG A 302 -5.93 4.93 15.26
C ARG A 302 -5.06 5.75 14.29
N ASP A 303 -5.54 6.92 13.87
CA ASP A 303 -4.84 7.78 12.88
C ASP A 303 -4.45 7.03 11.59
N HIS A 304 -5.37 6.19 11.06
CA HIS A 304 -5.13 5.39 9.88
C HIS A 304 -4.82 6.27 8.66
N ALA A 305 -3.70 6.01 8.00
CA ALA A 305 -3.19 6.80 6.87
C ALA A 305 -3.02 8.31 7.17
N GLY A 306 -2.82 8.67 8.44
CA GLY A 306 -2.55 10.04 8.84
C GLY A 306 -1.11 10.46 8.53
N PRO A 307 -0.89 11.70 8.02
CA PRO A 307 0.44 12.20 7.70
C PRO A 307 1.22 12.70 8.93
N GLY A 308 0.58 12.83 10.08
CA GLY A 308 1.12 13.41 11.31
C GLY A 308 0.51 14.76 11.62
N ASN A 309 1.36 15.77 11.97
CA ASN A 309 0.90 17.07 12.41
C ASN A 309 1.06 18.16 11.33
N ASP A 310 0.14 19.12 11.34
CA ASP A 310 0.14 20.33 10.51
C ASP A 310 1.26 21.32 10.90
N SER A 311 1.33 22.46 10.23
CA SER A 311 2.29 23.54 10.50
C SER A 311 2.13 24.16 11.89
N PHE A 312 1.00 23.94 12.57
CA PHE A 312 0.71 24.41 13.92
C PHE A 312 0.90 23.34 14.98
N GLY A 313 1.40 22.15 14.61
CA GLY A 313 1.62 21.03 15.53
C GLY A 313 0.37 20.21 15.87
N ARG A 314 -0.76 20.42 15.19
CA ARG A 314 -2.02 19.70 15.41
C ARG A 314 -2.13 18.52 14.43
N PRO A 315 -2.71 17.38 14.83
CA PRO A 315 -2.99 16.29 13.90
C PRO A 315 -3.85 16.75 12.73
N PHE A 316 -3.53 16.29 11.50
CA PHE A 316 -4.35 16.59 10.32
C PHE A 316 -5.75 16.00 10.41
N TYR A 317 -5.90 14.84 11.05
CA TYR A 317 -7.19 14.13 11.20
C TYR A 317 -7.41 13.73 12.65
N GLY A 318 -8.66 13.59 13.03
CA GLY A 318 -9.02 13.03 14.33
C GLY A 318 -8.63 11.54 14.42
N PRO A 319 -8.26 11.06 15.62
CA PRO A 319 -7.67 9.72 15.81
C PRO A 319 -8.58 8.56 15.36
N TYR A 320 -9.89 8.76 15.32
CA TYR A 320 -10.88 7.74 14.95
C TYR A 320 -11.73 8.12 13.74
N ASP A 321 -11.40 9.19 13.01
CA ASP A 321 -12.23 9.66 11.89
C ASP A 321 -12.22 8.66 10.73
N ALA A 322 -11.11 7.94 10.54
CA ALA A 322 -11.01 6.85 9.58
C ALA A 322 -11.97 5.69 9.92
N GLN A 323 -12.06 5.31 11.20
CA GLN A 323 -12.97 4.27 11.65
C GLN A 323 -14.45 4.70 11.45
N LYS A 324 -14.79 5.94 11.83
CA LYS A 324 -16.15 6.48 11.67
C LYS A 324 -16.59 6.49 10.21
N LEU A 325 -15.72 6.94 9.28
CA LEU A 325 -16.07 6.99 7.87
C LEU A 325 -16.27 5.58 7.30
N LEU A 326 -15.33 4.65 7.56
CA LEU A 326 -15.48 3.29 7.06
C LEU A 326 -16.73 2.61 7.64
N GLN A 327 -17.00 2.77 8.94
CA GLN A 327 -18.19 2.21 9.58
C GLN A 327 -19.48 2.72 8.93
N LYS A 328 -19.53 4.00 8.57
CA LYS A 328 -20.68 4.58 7.84
C LYS A 328 -20.90 3.95 6.47
N CYS A 329 -19.83 3.50 5.82
CA CYS A 329 -19.84 2.98 4.45
C CYS A 329 -19.75 1.43 4.38
N GLU A 330 -19.73 0.71 5.50
CA GLU A 330 -19.54 -0.75 5.55
C GLU A 330 -20.51 -1.53 4.66
N SER A 331 -21.79 -1.18 4.72
CA SER A 331 -22.84 -1.87 3.97
C SER A 331 -22.65 -1.72 2.45
N GLU A 332 -22.16 -0.57 2.00
CA GLU A 332 -21.93 -0.28 0.59
C GLU A 332 -20.61 -0.91 0.09
N VAL A 333 -19.56 -0.76 0.87
CA VAL A 333 -18.26 -1.36 0.53
C VAL A 333 -18.27 -2.88 0.70
N GLY A 334 -19.13 -3.42 1.57
CA GLY A 334 -19.20 -4.84 1.88
C GLY A 334 -18.00 -5.37 2.69
N VAL A 335 -17.21 -4.47 3.27
CA VAL A 335 -16.06 -4.79 4.13
C VAL A 335 -16.36 -4.30 5.54
N LYS A 336 -16.41 -5.22 6.51
CA LYS A 336 -16.63 -4.88 7.92
C LYS A 336 -15.34 -4.34 8.54
N MET A 337 -15.46 -3.24 9.25
CA MET A 337 -14.36 -2.64 9.98
C MET A 337 -14.11 -3.39 11.29
N ILE A 338 -12.86 -3.74 11.54
CA ILE A 338 -12.41 -4.20 12.85
C ILE A 338 -11.63 -3.04 13.48
N PRO A 339 -12.17 -2.44 14.56
CA PRO A 339 -11.50 -1.32 15.18
C PRO A 339 -10.19 -1.81 15.84
N PHE A 340 -9.09 -1.13 15.54
CA PHE A 340 -7.86 -1.31 16.29
C PHE A 340 -8.05 -0.65 17.66
N GLN A 341 -8.12 -1.45 18.70
CA GLN A 341 -8.02 -0.98 20.07
C GLN A 341 -6.56 -0.86 20.47
N GLU A 342 -6.22 0.14 21.26
CA GLU A 342 -4.87 0.29 21.78
C GLU A 342 -4.55 -0.90 22.69
N ILE A 343 -3.55 -1.70 22.29
CA ILE A 343 -3.08 -2.85 23.03
C ILE A 343 -1.82 -2.46 23.79
N VAL A 344 -1.83 -2.74 25.08
CA VAL A 344 -0.70 -2.49 26.00
C VAL A 344 -0.16 -3.81 26.53
N TYR A 345 1.12 -3.82 26.89
CA TYR A 345 1.73 -4.95 27.55
C TYR A 345 1.62 -4.81 29.06
N LEU A 346 1.25 -5.88 29.73
CA LEU A 346 1.17 -6.00 31.21
C LEU A 346 2.40 -6.76 31.70
N PRO A 347 3.43 -6.06 32.20
CA PRO A 347 4.70 -6.70 32.56
C PRO A 347 4.59 -7.74 33.68
N ASP A 348 3.68 -7.54 34.62
CA ASP A 348 3.52 -8.41 35.79
C ASP A 348 2.75 -9.71 35.44
N GLU A 349 2.06 -9.74 34.30
CA GLU A 349 1.28 -10.89 33.80
C GLU A 349 1.86 -11.49 32.51
N ASP A 350 2.92 -10.91 31.95
CA ASP A 350 3.55 -11.28 30.66
C ASP A 350 2.53 -11.49 29.52
N ARG A 351 1.55 -10.59 29.42
CA ARG A 351 0.51 -10.64 28.38
C ARG A 351 0.14 -9.28 27.83
N PHE A 352 -0.55 -9.28 26.70
CA PHE A 352 -1.13 -8.10 26.09
C PHE A 352 -2.62 -8.00 26.41
N GLU A 353 -3.09 -6.75 26.65
CA GLU A 353 -4.49 -6.47 26.89
C GLU A 353 -4.90 -5.17 26.20
N GLU A 354 -6.19 -5.04 25.87
CA GLU A 354 -6.76 -3.79 25.39
C GLU A 354 -6.74 -2.76 26.52
N GLN A 355 -6.22 -1.57 26.26
CA GLN A 355 -5.99 -0.55 27.28
C GLN A 355 -7.25 -0.24 28.10
N HIS A 356 -8.43 -0.22 27.45
CA HIS A 356 -9.69 0.07 28.12
C HIS A 356 -10.18 -1.03 29.06
N ARG A 357 -9.61 -2.24 28.97
CA ARG A 357 -9.89 -3.38 29.85
C ARG A 357 -8.93 -3.50 31.01
N VAL A 358 -7.87 -2.70 31.01
CA VAL A 358 -6.87 -2.76 32.10
C VAL A 358 -7.40 -2.04 33.32
N PRO A 359 -7.47 -2.70 34.49
CA PRO A 359 -7.93 -2.07 35.73
C PRO A 359 -7.02 -0.91 36.15
N VAL A 360 -7.59 0.07 36.83
CA VAL A 360 -6.83 1.21 37.37
C VAL A 360 -5.80 0.71 38.37
N GLY A 361 -4.54 1.17 38.22
CA GLY A 361 -3.43 0.80 39.07
C GLY A 361 -2.59 -0.39 38.60
N VAL A 362 -3.00 -1.10 37.52
CA VAL A 362 -2.18 -2.13 36.88
C VAL A 362 -1.06 -1.48 36.07
N ARG A 363 0.14 -1.99 36.23
CA ARG A 363 1.32 -1.52 35.51
C ARG A 363 1.20 -1.86 34.01
N VAL A 364 1.38 -0.86 33.17
CA VAL A 364 1.40 -1.03 31.71
C VAL A 364 2.75 -0.59 31.12
N ALA A 365 3.18 -1.22 30.03
CA ALA A 365 4.33 -0.81 29.24
C ALA A 365 3.93 -0.57 27.80
N THR A 366 4.34 0.59 27.30
CA THR A 366 4.18 1.01 25.89
C THR A 366 5.48 1.64 25.40
N LEU A 367 5.69 1.64 24.07
CA LEU A 367 6.78 2.38 23.43
C LEU A 367 6.24 3.08 22.20
N SER A 368 6.43 4.38 22.12
CA SER A 368 6.13 5.17 20.95
C SER A 368 7.19 4.97 19.87
N GLY A 369 6.83 5.22 18.58
CA GLY A 369 7.80 5.18 17.49
C GLY A 369 8.98 6.15 17.66
N THR A 370 8.77 7.28 18.35
CA THR A 370 9.82 8.24 18.71
C THR A 370 10.78 7.64 19.75
N GLU A 371 10.27 7.06 20.81
CA GLU A 371 11.11 6.38 21.82
C GLU A 371 11.89 5.21 21.23
N VAL A 372 11.28 4.43 20.33
CA VAL A 372 11.97 3.36 19.59
C VAL A 372 13.18 3.92 18.85
N ARG A 373 13.01 5.00 18.10
CA ARG A 373 14.10 5.64 17.33
C ARG A 373 15.15 6.25 18.27
N ASP A 374 14.72 7.17 19.15
CA ASP A 374 15.62 8.07 19.85
C ASP A 374 16.27 7.39 21.07
N ARG A 375 15.54 6.52 21.79
CA ARG A 375 16.03 5.89 23.01
C ARG A 375 16.77 4.57 22.77
N TYR A 376 16.36 3.82 21.75
CA TYR A 376 16.89 2.49 21.47
C TYR A 376 17.78 2.47 20.23
N LEU A 377 17.19 2.68 19.05
CA LEU A 377 17.88 2.46 17.78
C LEU A 377 19.05 3.44 17.57
N SER A 378 18.86 4.74 17.82
CA SER A 378 19.93 5.75 17.68
C SER A 378 21.08 5.57 18.67
N ASN A 379 20.82 4.89 19.79
CA ASN A 379 21.83 4.60 20.82
C ASN A 379 22.38 3.16 20.74
N GLY A 380 22.07 2.40 19.68
CA GLY A 380 22.49 1.02 19.53
C GLY A 380 21.95 0.06 20.58
N LYS A 381 20.90 0.44 21.32
CA LYS A 381 20.27 -0.39 22.34
C LYS A 381 19.31 -1.39 21.72
N ARG A 382 19.29 -2.60 22.25
CA ARG A 382 18.29 -3.61 21.86
C ARG A 382 16.89 -3.19 22.27
N LEU A 383 15.92 -3.37 21.37
CA LEU A 383 14.51 -3.22 21.68
C LEU A 383 14.07 -4.33 22.65
N PRO A 384 13.20 -4.03 23.64
CA PRO A 384 12.70 -5.03 24.58
C PRO A 384 11.96 -6.17 23.88
N GLU A 385 12.11 -7.40 24.35
CA GLU A 385 11.48 -8.58 23.75
C GLU A 385 9.95 -8.57 23.90
N TRP A 386 9.42 -7.93 24.93
CA TRP A 386 7.98 -7.71 25.04
C TRP A 386 7.43 -6.77 23.97
N PHE A 387 8.25 -5.86 23.44
CA PHE A 387 7.84 -4.91 22.42
C PHE A 387 7.94 -5.50 21.00
N THR A 388 9.04 -6.18 20.68
CA THR A 388 9.26 -6.75 19.34
C THR A 388 10.04 -8.07 19.41
N ARG A 389 9.84 -8.92 18.41
CA ARG A 389 10.54 -10.20 18.32
C ARG A 389 12.04 -9.98 18.10
N PRO A 390 12.90 -10.87 18.65
CA PRO A 390 14.35 -10.74 18.54
C PRO A 390 14.86 -10.60 17.12
N GLU A 391 14.28 -11.33 16.17
CA GLU A 391 14.65 -11.28 14.75
C GLU A 391 14.31 -9.93 14.12
N THR A 392 13.14 -9.39 14.42
CA THR A 392 12.75 -8.04 13.97
C THR A 392 13.67 -6.99 14.59
N ALA A 393 13.98 -7.08 15.88
CA ALA A 393 14.93 -6.20 16.55
C ALA A 393 16.32 -6.23 15.89
N ALA A 394 16.82 -7.43 15.53
CA ALA A 394 18.09 -7.60 14.84
C ALA A 394 18.11 -7.01 13.43
N ILE A 395 16.99 -7.06 12.70
CA ILE A 395 16.86 -6.43 11.39
C ILE A 395 16.86 -4.91 11.53
N LEU A 396 16.07 -4.36 12.47
CA LEU A 396 15.95 -2.92 12.68
C LEU A 396 17.25 -2.29 13.19
N SER A 397 18.01 -2.98 14.03
CA SER A 397 19.30 -2.47 14.54
C SER A 397 20.34 -2.24 13.43
N LYS A 398 20.27 -3.00 12.32
CA LYS A 398 21.22 -2.85 11.21
C LYS A 398 21.07 -1.56 10.41
N ILE A 399 19.87 -0.98 10.37
CA ILE A 399 19.64 0.29 9.63
C ILE A 399 19.96 1.54 10.45
N THR A 400 20.08 1.40 11.74
CA THR A 400 20.33 2.52 12.68
C THR A 400 21.73 2.50 13.28
N LEU A 401 22.67 1.80 12.61
CA LEU A 401 24.07 1.87 13.02
C LEU A 401 24.52 3.33 13.14
N PRO A 402 25.22 3.71 14.20
CA PRO A 402 25.85 5.02 14.34
C PRO A 402 26.70 5.34 13.10
N MET A 403 26.82 6.61 12.74
CA MET A 403 27.46 7.03 11.47
C MET A 403 28.88 6.47 11.33
N HIS A 404 29.64 6.36 12.45
CA HIS A 404 30.99 5.79 12.49
C HIS A 404 31.04 4.25 12.29
N GLN A 405 29.90 3.56 12.35
CA GLN A 405 29.78 2.12 12.11
C GLN A 405 29.12 1.80 10.76
N ARG A 406 28.74 2.83 10.00
CA ARG A 406 28.17 2.64 8.67
C ARG A 406 29.27 2.57 7.63
N GLY A 407 29.21 1.59 6.74
CA GLY A 407 29.98 1.63 5.50
C GLY A 407 29.56 2.86 4.69
N PHE A 408 30.52 3.47 4.00
CA PHE A 408 30.26 4.56 3.08
C PHE A 408 30.83 4.22 1.69
N CYS A 409 30.24 4.82 0.67
CA CYS A 409 30.73 4.73 -0.69
C CYS A 409 31.07 6.14 -1.18
N VAL A 410 32.28 6.32 -1.67
CA VAL A 410 32.71 7.56 -2.31
C VAL A 410 32.55 7.40 -3.81
N TRP A 411 31.70 8.23 -4.41
CA TRP A 411 31.48 8.23 -5.85
C TRP A 411 32.16 9.43 -6.50
N PHE A 412 33.18 9.16 -7.34
CA PHE A 412 33.86 10.21 -8.08
C PHE A 412 33.19 10.46 -9.41
N THR A 413 32.81 11.70 -9.70
CA THR A 413 32.27 12.14 -10.98
C THR A 413 33.17 13.19 -11.61
N GLY A 414 33.11 13.33 -12.92
CA GLY A 414 33.88 14.34 -13.66
C GLY A 414 34.29 13.83 -15.04
N LEU A 415 34.80 14.74 -15.87
CA LEU A 415 35.25 14.44 -17.22
C LEU A 415 36.46 13.45 -17.24
N SER A 416 36.71 12.84 -18.41
CA SER A 416 37.90 12.03 -18.60
C SER A 416 39.17 12.87 -18.34
N GLY A 417 40.15 12.31 -17.64
CA GLY A 417 41.37 13.04 -17.27
C GLY A 417 41.28 13.96 -16.04
N ALA A 418 40.14 14.07 -15.37
CA ALA A 418 39.95 14.94 -14.19
C ALA A 418 40.58 14.41 -12.89
N GLY A 419 41.47 13.41 -12.94
CA GLY A 419 42.17 12.90 -11.76
C GLY A 419 41.37 11.99 -10.82
N LYS A 420 40.16 11.52 -11.22
CA LYS A 420 39.29 10.68 -10.38
C LYS A 420 39.97 9.43 -9.86
N SER A 421 40.67 8.69 -10.74
CA SER A 421 41.39 7.45 -10.39
C SER A 421 42.55 7.73 -9.43
N THR A 422 43.29 8.81 -9.65
CA THR A 422 44.42 9.20 -8.78
C THR A 422 43.93 9.52 -7.37
N ILE A 423 42.80 10.26 -7.24
CA ILE A 423 42.20 10.57 -5.93
C ILE A 423 41.67 9.30 -5.28
N ALA A 424 41.05 8.40 -6.05
CA ALA A 424 40.53 7.14 -5.54
C ALA A 424 41.64 6.24 -4.99
N GLU A 425 42.80 6.16 -5.72
CA GLU A 425 43.97 5.44 -5.23
C GLU A 425 44.51 6.00 -3.93
N ILE A 426 44.65 7.32 -3.82
CA ILE A 426 45.13 7.96 -2.59
C ILE A 426 44.21 7.70 -1.39
N LEU A 427 42.89 7.67 -1.62
CA LEU A 427 41.91 7.43 -0.56
C LEU A 427 41.74 5.96 -0.20
N SER A 428 42.26 5.03 -0.99
CA SER A 428 42.17 3.59 -0.74
C SER A 428 43.31 3.04 0.12
N VAL A 429 44.31 3.84 0.41
CA VAL A 429 45.46 3.52 1.27
C VAL A 429 45.12 3.97 2.72
#